data_fc7b3b223a0e61730e53554f120c35aa
#
_entry.id   fc7b3b223a0e61730e53554f120c35aa
#
_cell.length_a   1.000
_cell.length_b   1.000
_cell.length_c   1.000
_cell.angle_alpha   90.00
_cell.angle_beta   90.00
_cell.angle_gamma   90.00
#
_symmetry.space_group_name_H-M   'P 1'
#
loop_
_entity.id
_entity.type
_entity.pdbx_description
1 polymer ?
#
loop_
_entity_poly.entity_id
_entity_poly.type
_entity_poly.pdbx_seq_one_letter_code
_entity_poly.pdbx_strand_id
1 'polypeptide(L)'
;MKYPTLRTCGLLVIGAALQSIAASDQPNILFIAVDDLKPTLSAYGSPVPTPQIDRIAERGTTFLNAHCQQAVCGPSRASLLTGKRPDYTRVWDLKTRIRDIRPEIITLPQHFKENGYHTVGVGKIFDPRSVDKGADEISWSERYTQTWHLKYHPSTGKPKAHYHNPLSKKLAKQAEAGGIKSWGAINKLLADNDAWPVVEAEDLPDDAYDDGAIAAYAVAKLKKLADLEKPFFFAVGFKKPHLPFIAPKKYWDKFDRSTIKLARFQKQALNSPDYAYHDFNELRSYSGIPGAGPLSEGLQRELIHGYYACTAYIDAQVGRLLDQLKKLKLANNTVVVLWGDHGWHLGDHGLWCKHTNYEHATRVPLIISAPGGRRGLQTGMPTELTDLFPTLCELAEIEIPADLDGVSLTPTLLEGDETTREFAVSQFPRGPQMGYALRSGRFRYVAWYKTGGTSTDGESAPIATELFDYKLDPQETRNLSGTKQFSLVEESLSAKLEDFLKRQHL
;
A
#
# COMPACT_ATOMS: atom_id res chain seq x y z
N MET A 1 79.17 -0.10 -50.63
CA MET A 1 79.27 -0.27 -49.19
C MET A 1 78.12 0.51 -48.58
N LYS A 2 77.05 -0.14 -48.17
CA LYS A 2 75.86 0.47 -47.53
C LYS A 2 75.54 -0.29 -46.24
N TYR A 3 75.65 0.35 -45.11
CA TYR A 3 75.33 -0.24 -43.80
C TYR A 3 73.78 -0.21 -43.59
N PRO A 4 73.14 -1.22 -42.96
CA PRO A 4 71.70 -1.19 -42.62
C PRO A 4 71.52 -0.59 -41.25
N THR A 5 70.50 0.27 -41.17
CA THR A 5 70.03 0.93 -39.96
C THR A 5 69.21 -0.03 -39.08
N LEU A 6 69.61 -0.16 -37.80
CA LEU A 6 68.79 -0.81 -36.75
C LEU A 6 67.47 -0.01 -36.49
N ARG A 7 66.38 -0.73 -36.56
CA ARG A 7 65.05 -0.23 -36.02
C ARG A 7 64.93 -0.71 -34.60
N THR A 8 64.86 0.25 -33.70
CA THR A 8 64.53 0.04 -32.30
C THR A 8 62.96 -0.18 -32.16
N CYS A 9 62.55 -1.38 -31.70
CA CYS A 9 61.17 -1.67 -31.31
C CYS A 9 60.94 -1.05 -29.93
N GLY A 10 60.04 -0.01 -29.86
CA GLY A 10 59.59 0.48 -28.61
C GLY A 10 58.43 -0.40 -28.06
N LEU A 11 58.63 -0.99 -26.89
CA LEU A 11 57.56 -1.64 -26.14
C LEU A 11 56.60 -0.57 -25.60
N LEU A 12 55.35 -0.56 -26.09
CA LEU A 12 54.22 0.17 -25.46
C LEU A 12 53.77 -0.65 -24.26
N VAL A 13 54.05 -0.17 -23.06
CA VAL A 13 53.44 -0.65 -21.81
C VAL A 13 52.06 0.00 -21.71
N ILE A 14 51.03 -0.75 -22.02
CA ILE A 14 49.64 -0.33 -21.75
C ILE A 14 49.42 -0.50 -20.24
N GLY A 15 49.50 0.61 -19.52
CA GLY A 15 49.08 0.67 -18.12
C GLY A 15 47.55 0.53 -18.05
N ALA A 16 47.06 -0.62 -17.59
CA ALA A 16 45.69 -0.77 -17.19
C ALA A 16 45.45 0.13 -15.96
N ALA A 17 44.83 1.26 -16.17
CA ALA A 17 44.28 2.05 -15.08
C ALA A 17 43.17 1.21 -14.40
N LEU A 18 43.46 0.73 -13.21
CA LEU A 18 42.41 0.27 -12.28
C LEU A 18 41.52 1.48 -12.00
N GLN A 19 40.40 1.58 -12.70
CA GLN A 19 39.28 2.45 -12.26
C GLN A 19 38.87 1.93 -10.89
N SER A 20 39.18 2.69 -9.86
CA SER A 20 38.50 2.56 -8.58
C SER A 20 37.00 2.68 -8.87
N ILE A 21 36.26 1.60 -8.65
CA ILE A 21 34.81 1.62 -8.68
C ILE A 21 34.43 2.62 -7.59
N ALA A 22 34.08 3.83 -7.99
CA ALA A 22 33.42 4.79 -7.11
C ALA A 22 32.21 4.08 -6.53
N ALA A 23 31.92 4.26 -5.23
CA ALA A 23 30.69 3.81 -4.61
C ALA A 23 29.54 4.27 -5.52
N SER A 24 28.63 3.37 -5.89
CA SER A 24 27.61 3.63 -6.89
C SER A 24 26.84 4.90 -6.50
N ASP A 25 26.72 5.85 -7.42
CA ASP A 25 25.90 7.08 -7.24
C ASP A 25 24.39 6.77 -7.14
N GLN A 26 24.02 5.50 -7.29
CA GLN A 26 22.63 5.04 -7.20
C GLN A 26 22.05 5.25 -5.80
N PRO A 27 20.83 5.80 -5.70
CA PRO A 27 20.21 6.07 -4.41
C PRO A 27 19.77 4.78 -3.71
N ASN A 28 19.80 4.78 -2.39
CA ASN A 28 19.11 3.77 -1.61
C ASN A 28 17.60 3.94 -1.75
N ILE A 29 16.84 2.87 -1.52
CA ILE A 29 15.38 2.89 -1.50
C ILE A 29 14.90 2.51 -0.09
N LEU A 30 14.12 3.37 0.56
CA LEU A 30 13.33 3.06 1.75
C LEU A 30 11.86 3.01 1.34
N PHE A 31 11.31 1.80 1.27
CA PHE A 31 9.97 1.50 0.75
C PHE A 31 9.03 1.18 1.92
N ILE A 32 8.18 2.16 2.32
CA ILE A 32 7.33 2.10 3.50
C ILE A 32 5.90 1.79 3.07
N ALA A 33 5.43 0.58 3.38
CA ALA A 33 4.06 0.14 3.20
C ALA A 33 3.24 0.33 4.48
N VAL A 34 2.00 0.82 4.38
CA VAL A 34 1.09 0.96 5.52
C VAL A 34 -0.25 0.31 5.18
N ASP A 35 -0.62 -0.73 5.93
CA ASP A 35 -1.78 -1.58 5.66
C ASP A 35 -3.10 -0.87 5.99
N ASP A 36 -4.07 -0.90 5.07
CA ASP A 36 -5.40 -0.28 5.22
C ASP A 36 -5.37 1.27 5.45
N LEU A 37 -4.32 1.96 5.01
CA LEU A 37 -4.22 3.40 5.21
C LEU A 37 -4.92 4.17 4.08
N LYS A 38 -6.03 4.84 4.42
CA LYS A 38 -6.64 5.85 3.54
C LYS A 38 -5.90 7.19 3.67
N PRO A 39 -6.14 8.20 2.80
CA PRO A 39 -5.54 9.53 2.90
C PRO A 39 -5.96 10.32 4.16
N THR A 40 -5.78 9.74 5.36
CA THR A 40 -6.11 10.32 6.67
C THR A 40 -4.84 10.93 7.29
N LEU A 41 -4.13 11.73 6.52
CA LEU A 41 -2.85 12.34 6.88
C LEU A 41 -2.96 13.86 6.74
N SER A 42 -2.22 14.63 7.56
CA SER A 42 -2.23 16.10 7.49
C SER A 42 -1.85 16.63 6.11
N ALA A 43 -0.90 16.01 5.41
CA ALA A 43 -0.53 16.36 4.05
C ALA A 43 -1.70 16.23 3.03
N TYR A 44 -2.77 15.51 3.37
CA TYR A 44 -4.00 15.37 2.57
C TYR A 44 -5.16 16.22 3.10
N GLY A 45 -4.90 17.15 4.05
CA GLY A 45 -5.92 17.99 4.66
C GLY A 45 -6.81 17.28 5.68
N SER A 46 -6.42 16.10 6.17
CA SER A 46 -7.12 15.38 7.23
C SER A 46 -6.90 16.03 8.61
N PRO A 47 -7.88 15.91 9.54
CA PRO A 47 -7.71 16.38 10.90
C PRO A 47 -6.76 15.51 11.77
N VAL A 48 -6.23 14.42 11.25
CA VAL A 48 -5.26 13.57 11.96
C VAL A 48 -3.86 14.15 11.79
N PRO A 49 -3.20 14.64 12.85
CA PRO A 49 -1.86 15.15 12.77
C PRO A 49 -0.85 14.04 12.49
N THR A 50 -0.07 14.19 11.42
CA THR A 50 0.97 13.24 11.02
C THR A 50 2.30 13.96 10.73
N PRO A 51 2.88 14.64 11.75
CA PRO A 51 4.04 15.52 11.56
C PRO A 51 5.29 14.80 11.08
N GLN A 52 5.41 13.49 11.28
CA GLN A 52 6.57 12.75 10.82
C GLN A 52 6.44 12.37 9.34
N ILE A 53 5.24 11.97 8.92
CA ILE A 53 4.94 11.68 7.50
C ILE A 53 5.00 12.99 6.69
N ASP A 54 4.59 14.11 7.27
CA ASP A 54 4.68 15.44 6.62
C ASP A 54 6.12 15.80 6.25
N ARG A 55 7.13 15.33 6.99
CA ARG A 55 8.56 15.50 6.63
C ARG A 55 8.92 14.85 5.29
N ILE A 56 8.23 13.76 4.90
CA ILE A 56 8.40 13.16 3.58
C ILE A 56 7.75 14.06 2.53
N ALA A 57 6.52 14.53 2.80
CA ALA A 57 5.77 15.42 1.92
C ALA A 57 6.50 16.75 1.68
N GLU A 58 7.06 17.37 2.72
CA GLU A 58 7.86 18.60 2.63
C GLU A 58 9.13 18.44 1.78
N ARG A 59 9.69 17.24 1.71
CA ARG A 59 10.91 16.92 0.96
C ARG A 59 10.64 16.34 -0.41
N GLY A 60 9.39 16.01 -0.73
CA GLY A 60 9.02 15.27 -1.94
C GLY A 60 7.71 15.74 -2.55
N THR A 61 7.06 14.82 -3.23
CA THR A 61 5.77 15.01 -3.92
C THR A 61 4.69 14.18 -3.25
N THR A 62 3.55 14.79 -2.99
CA THR A 62 2.32 14.15 -2.49
C THR A 62 1.34 13.97 -3.64
N PHE A 63 0.99 12.72 -3.95
CA PHE A 63 0.02 12.37 -4.99
C PHE A 63 -1.38 12.32 -4.38
N LEU A 64 -2.17 13.37 -4.59
CA LEU A 64 -3.49 13.51 -3.97
C LEU A 64 -4.56 12.59 -4.57
N ASN A 65 -4.29 12.00 -5.73
CA ASN A 65 -5.23 11.20 -6.52
C ASN A 65 -4.58 9.86 -6.95
N ALA A 66 -3.92 9.18 -5.99
CA ALA A 66 -3.33 7.87 -6.21
C ALA A 66 -4.33 6.75 -5.87
N HIS A 67 -4.34 5.67 -6.68
CA HIS A 67 -5.29 4.57 -6.59
C HIS A 67 -4.61 3.21 -6.62
N CYS A 68 -5.15 2.26 -5.84
CA CYS A 68 -4.80 0.85 -5.94
C CYS A 68 -5.57 0.17 -7.09
N GLN A 69 -5.06 -0.95 -7.58
CA GLN A 69 -5.69 -1.69 -8.69
C GLN A 69 -6.90 -2.51 -8.22
N GLN A 70 -6.91 -2.94 -6.96
CA GLN A 70 -8.07 -3.59 -6.34
C GLN A 70 -8.03 -3.38 -4.83
N ALA A 71 -9.13 -2.94 -4.24
CA ALA A 71 -9.21 -2.57 -2.82
C ALA A 71 -9.25 -3.79 -1.86
N VAL A 72 -8.20 -4.60 -1.92
CA VAL A 72 -7.90 -5.76 -1.05
C VAL A 72 -6.39 -5.98 -1.00
N CYS A 73 -5.84 -6.27 0.19
CA CYS A 73 -4.39 -6.37 0.41
C CYS A 73 -3.66 -7.29 -0.58
N GLY A 74 -4.13 -8.53 -0.78
CA GLY A 74 -3.49 -9.51 -1.69
C GLY A 74 -3.37 -8.99 -3.11
N PRO A 75 -4.48 -8.70 -3.81
CA PRO A 75 -4.49 -8.17 -5.17
C PRO A 75 -3.73 -6.87 -5.34
N SER A 76 -3.93 -5.90 -4.45
CA SER A 76 -3.26 -4.60 -4.53
C SER A 76 -1.75 -4.73 -4.42
N ARG A 77 -1.27 -5.46 -3.40
CA ARG A 77 0.17 -5.69 -3.19
C ARG A 77 0.79 -6.54 -4.28
N ALA A 78 0.07 -7.55 -4.79
CA ALA A 78 0.49 -8.33 -5.94
C ALA A 78 0.70 -7.42 -7.15
N SER A 79 -0.26 -6.53 -7.45
CA SER A 79 -0.17 -5.61 -8.58
C SER A 79 1.00 -4.64 -8.46
N LEU A 80 1.12 -3.95 -7.33
CA LEU A 80 2.21 -3.00 -7.10
C LEU A 80 3.58 -3.68 -7.21
N LEU A 81 3.75 -4.82 -6.52
CA LEU A 81 5.05 -5.49 -6.41
C LEU A 81 5.47 -6.24 -7.67
N THR A 82 4.56 -6.48 -8.61
CA THR A 82 4.86 -7.06 -9.91
C THR A 82 4.78 -6.06 -11.06
N GLY A 83 4.25 -4.85 -10.81
CA GLY A 83 3.95 -3.87 -11.84
C GLY A 83 2.84 -4.32 -12.80
N LYS A 84 2.07 -5.35 -12.43
CA LYS A 84 1.02 -5.98 -13.25
C LYS A 84 -0.34 -5.88 -12.60
N ARG A 85 -1.39 -5.74 -13.41
CA ARG A 85 -2.77 -5.67 -12.92
C ARG A 85 -3.30 -7.00 -12.42
N PRO A 86 -4.40 -7.01 -11.62
CA PRO A 86 -4.99 -8.25 -11.12
C PRO A 86 -5.41 -9.22 -12.24
N ASP A 87 -5.80 -8.72 -13.39
CA ASP A 87 -6.20 -9.55 -14.54
C ASP A 87 -5.04 -10.32 -15.15
N TYR A 88 -3.83 -9.76 -15.12
CA TYR A 88 -2.63 -10.48 -15.51
C TYR A 88 -2.16 -11.45 -14.42
N THR A 89 -2.07 -10.98 -13.18
CA THR A 89 -1.60 -11.81 -12.04
C THR A 89 -2.60 -12.89 -11.66
N ARG A 90 -3.90 -12.71 -12.01
CA ARG A 90 -5.05 -13.53 -11.58
C ARG A 90 -5.21 -13.64 -10.08
N VAL A 91 -4.65 -12.68 -9.34
CA VAL A 91 -4.81 -12.56 -7.90
C VAL A 91 -5.95 -11.58 -7.64
N TRP A 92 -7.18 -12.10 -7.51
CA TRP A 92 -8.38 -11.31 -7.21
C TRP A 92 -8.89 -11.53 -5.77
N ASP A 93 -8.24 -12.44 -5.04
CA ASP A 93 -8.66 -12.89 -3.71
C ASP A 93 -7.49 -12.92 -2.71
N LEU A 94 -7.74 -13.51 -1.55
CA LEU A 94 -6.75 -13.69 -0.47
C LEU A 94 -6.29 -15.16 -0.34
N LYS A 95 -6.37 -15.95 -1.40
CA LYS A 95 -5.98 -17.38 -1.42
C LYS A 95 -4.99 -17.69 -2.53
N THR A 96 -5.12 -17.02 -3.67
CA THR A 96 -4.31 -17.23 -4.85
C THR A 96 -2.90 -16.70 -4.65
N ARG A 97 -1.90 -17.54 -4.87
CA ARG A 97 -0.50 -17.15 -4.80
C ARG A 97 -0.01 -16.70 -6.18
N ILE A 98 0.75 -15.61 -6.20
CA ILE A 98 1.26 -15.01 -7.43
C ILE A 98 2.04 -16.04 -8.26
N ARG A 99 2.99 -16.74 -7.64
CA ARG A 99 3.87 -17.67 -8.36
C ARG A 99 3.27 -19.03 -8.67
N ASP A 100 2.13 -19.38 -8.06
CA ASP A 100 1.38 -20.57 -8.47
C ASP A 100 0.72 -20.35 -9.84
N ILE A 101 0.42 -19.09 -10.19
CA ILE A 101 -0.17 -18.69 -11.48
C ILE A 101 0.90 -18.22 -12.46
N ARG A 102 1.88 -17.44 -12.00
CA ARG A 102 2.95 -16.83 -12.81
C ARG A 102 4.32 -17.12 -12.16
N PRO A 103 4.84 -18.35 -12.31
CA PRO A 103 6.10 -18.75 -11.67
C PRO A 103 7.28 -17.85 -12.05
N GLU A 104 7.31 -17.38 -13.29
CA GLU A 104 8.35 -16.55 -13.90
C GLU A 104 8.25 -15.06 -13.59
N ILE A 105 7.16 -14.62 -12.95
CA ILE A 105 6.95 -13.17 -12.73
C ILE A 105 8.06 -12.57 -11.87
N ILE A 106 8.58 -11.44 -12.32
CA ILE A 106 9.61 -10.71 -11.59
C ILE A 106 8.94 -9.69 -10.67
N THR A 107 9.31 -9.70 -9.39
CA THR A 107 8.82 -8.72 -8.43
C THR A 107 9.75 -7.51 -8.34
N LEU A 108 9.23 -6.37 -7.91
CA LEU A 108 9.99 -5.14 -7.72
C LEU A 108 11.26 -5.37 -6.86
N PRO A 109 11.21 -5.97 -5.65
CA PRO A 109 12.45 -6.22 -4.91
C PRO A 109 13.35 -7.27 -5.55
N GLN A 110 12.81 -8.27 -6.29
CA GLN A 110 13.61 -9.21 -7.06
C GLN A 110 14.39 -8.49 -8.15
N HIS A 111 13.74 -7.62 -8.93
CA HIS A 111 14.37 -6.85 -9.99
C HIS A 111 15.51 -5.97 -9.45
N PHE A 112 15.30 -5.28 -8.32
CA PHE A 112 16.35 -4.53 -7.65
C PHE A 112 17.53 -5.41 -7.21
N LYS A 113 17.24 -6.60 -6.65
CA LYS A 113 18.27 -7.58 -6.27
C LYS A 113 19.12 -8.02 -7.46
N GLU A 114 18.49 -8.31 -8.60
CA GLU A 114 19.16 -8.73 -9.84
C GLU A 114 19.99 -7.60 -10.45
N ASN A 115 19.64 -6.34 -10.17
CA ASN A 115 20.38 -5.14 -10.58
C ASN A 115 21.34 -4.58 -9.50
N GLY A 116 21.84 -5.45 -8.61
CA GLY A 116 22.96 -5.12 -7.71
C GLY A 116 22.58 -4.55 -6.35
N TYR A 117 21.30 -4.27 -6.08
CA TYR A 117 20.85 -3.81 -4.78
C TYR A 117 20.86 -4.92 -3.72
N HIS A 118 21.12 -4.55 -2.48
CA HIS A 118 20.90 -5.44 -1.35
C HIS A 118 19.46 -5.30 -0.85
N THR A 119 18.61 -6.30 -1.12
CA THR A 119 17.17 -6.23 -0.84
C THR A 119 16.83 -6.88 0.50
N VAL A 120 16.09 -6.15 1.34
CA VAL A 120 15.67 -6.58 2.69
C VAL A 120 14.21 -6.22 2.92
N GLY A 121 13.46 -7.12 3.57
CA GLY A 121 12.07 -6.89 3.92
C GLY A 121 11.73 -7.24 5.36
N VAL A 122 10.81 -6.48 5.96
CA VAL A 122 10.26 -6.72 7.30
C VAL A 122 8.78 -6.34 7.37
N GLY A 123 7.99 -7.08 8.14
CA GLY A 123 6.59 -6.77 8.43
C GLY A 123 5.62 -7.25 7.35
N LYS A 124 4.74 -6.40 6.83
CA LYS A 124 3.75 -6.75 5.79
C LYS A 124 4.04 -6.01 4.49
N ILE A 125 4.88 -6.57 3.62
CA ILE A 125 5.13 -6.07 2.26
C ILE A 125 4.24 -6.79 1.26
N PHE A 126 4.40 -8.09 1.09
CA PHE A 126 3.40 -8.94 0.46
C PHE A 126 2.27 -9.27 1.43
N ASP A 127 1.09 -9.56 0.92
CA ASP A 127 0.11 -10.28 1.73
C ASP A 127 0.60 -11.72 1.91
N PRO A 128 0.70 -12.24 3.15
CA PRO A 128 1.29 -13.56 3.41
C PRO A 128 0.49 -14.72 2.80
N ARG A 129 -0.72 -14.47 2.33
CA ARG A 129 -1.59 -15.46 1.67
C ARG A 129 -1.35 -15.55 0.18
N SER A 130 -0.78 -14.49 -0.43
CA SER A 130 -0.52 -14.41 -1.87
C SER A 130 0.92 -14.78 -2.28
N VAL A 131 1.75 -15.22 -1.32
CA VAL A 131 3.14 -15.65 -1.53
C VAL A 131 3.46 -16.91 -0.73
N ASP A 132 4.69 -17.41 -0.86
CA ASP A 132 5.21 -18.52 -0.05
C ASP A 132 5.45 -18.12 1.43
N LYS A 133 5.83 -19.10 2.25
CA LYS A 133 6.12 -18.85 3.68
C LYS A 133 7.35 -17.96 3.91
N GLY A 134 8.22 -17.81 2.91
CA GLY A 134 9.39 -16.94 2.91
C GLY A 134 9.07 -15.49 2.52
N ALA A 135 7.79 -15.16 2.28
CA ALA A 135 7.33 -13.88 1.76
C ALA A 135 7.98 -13.53 0.41
N ASP A 136 7.93 -14.47 -0.53
CA ASP A 136 8.59 -14.44 -1.83
C ASP A 136 10.12 -14.45 -1.69
N GLU A 137 10.66 -15.55 -1.18
CA GLU A 137 12.06 -15.68 -0.77
C GLU A 137 13.06 -15.25 -1.86
N ILE A 138 12.73 -15.48 -3.13
CA ILE A 138 13.57 -15.09 -4.26
C ILE A 138 13.78 -13.58 -4.37
N SER A 139 12.84 -12.79 -3.88
CA SER A 139 12.86 -11.32 -3.88
C SER A 139 13.95 -10.72 -2.96
N TRP A 140 14.47 -11.47 -2.01
CA TRP A 140 15.27 -10.91 -0.93
C TRP A 140 16.72 -11.40 -0.96
N SER A 141 17.65 -10.51 -0.63
CA SER A 141 19.05 -10.85 -0.44
C SER A 141 19.34 -11.54 0.90
N GLU A 142 18.46 -11.33 1.87
CA GLU A 142 18.49 -11.94 3.19
C GLU A 142 17.12 -12.58 3.48
N ARG A 143 17.08 -13.50 4.46
CA ARG A 143 15.82 -14.07 4.93
C ARG A 143 14.85 -12.96 5.35
N TYR A 144 13.64 -12.97 4.80
CA TYR A 144 12.57 -12.03 5.16
C TYR A 144 12.24 -12.09 6.66
N THR A 145 12.12 -10.92 7.29
CA THR A 145 11.84 -10.85 8.72
C THR A 145 10.34 -10.72 8.98
N GLN A 146 9.74 -11.85 9.33
CA GLN A 146 8.35 -11.91 9.76
C GLN A 146 8.17 -11.38 11.18
N THR A 147 6.96 -10.92 11.53
CA THR A 147 6.68 -10.36 12.87
C THR A 147 6.93 -11.35 14.01
N TRP A 148 6.84 -12.65 13.77
CA TRP A 148 7.17 -13.65 14.80
C TRP A 148 8.68 -13.83 15.07
N HIS A 149 9.55 -13.23 14.26
CA HIS A 149 11.00 -13.18 14.48
C HIS A 149 11.45 -11.92 15.22
N LEU A 150 10.53 -10.95 15.42
CA LEU A 150 10.87 -9.68 16.03
C LEU A 150 11.06 -9.79 17.55
N LYS A 151 11.86 -8.88 18.07
CA LYS A 151 11.99 -8.66 19.50
C LYS A 151 10.98 -7.60 19.94
N TYR A 152 10.19 -7.93 20.94
CA TYR A 152 9.22 -7.04 21.57
C TYR A 152 9.77 -6.48 22.88
N HIS A 153 9.08 -5.48 23.44
CA HIS A 153 9.50 -4.86 24.68
C HIS A 153 9.66 -5.91 25.80
N PRO A 154 10.78 -5.90 26.55
CA PRO A 154 11.07 -6.96 27.54
C PRO A 154 10.01 -7.10 28.63
N SER A 155 9.38 -6.00 29.08
CA SER A 155 8.38 -6.03 30.15
C SER A 155 7.04 -6.63 29.73
N THR A 156 6.71 -6.63 28.43
CA THR A 156 5.42 -7.09 27.90
C THR A 156 5.52 -8.41 27.14
N GLY A 157 6.66 -8.64 26.51
CA GLY A 157 6.85 -9.72 25.54
C GLY A 157 5.95 -9.54 24.30
N LYS A 158 5.87 -10.57 23.46
CA LYS A 158 5.04 -10.59 22.26
C LYS A 158 3.56 -10.56 22.61
N PRO A 159 2.73 -9.73 21.89
CA PRO A 159 1.29 -9.78 22.06
C PRO A 159 0.74 -11.18 21.66
N LYS A 160 -0.34 -11.60 22.32
CA LYS A 160 -1.03 -12.84 22.01
C LYS A 160 -2.29 -12.54 21.21
N ALA A 161 -2.42 -13.15 20.04
CA ALA A 161 -3.49 -12.87 19.09
C ALA A 161 -3.68 -11.36 18.82
N HIS A 162 -2.57 -10.60 18.75
CA HIS A 162 -2.44 -9.12 18.66
C HIS A 162 -2.69 -8.35 19.96
N TYR A 163 -3.17 -8.96 21.04
CA TYR A 163 -3.65 -8.28 22.23
C TYR A 163 -2.69 -8.37 23.41
N HIS A 164 -2.74 -7.33 24.24
CA HIS A 164 -2.16 -7.29 25.58
C HIS A 164 -3.22 -7.27 26.67
N ASN A 165 -4.50 -7.00 26.38
CA ASN A 165 -5.53 -7.03 27.41
C ASN A 165 -5.59 -8.41 28.10
N PRO A 166 -5.88 -8.44 29.41
CA PRO A 166 -5.75 -9.66 30.23
C PRO A 166 -6.60 -10.83 29.74
N LEU A 167 -7.84 -10.57 29.30
CA LEU A 167 -8.78 -11.64 28.92
C LEU A 167 -8.35 -12.33 27.62
N SER A 168 -8.12 -11.55 26.55
CA SER A 168 -7.66 -12.08 25.25
C SER A 168 -6.32 -12.82 25.40
N LYS A 169 -5.40 -12.24 26.15
CA LYS A 169 -4.07 -12.83 26.42
C LYS A 169 -4.16 -14.14 27.17
N LYS A 170 -5.05 -14.23 28.17
CA LYS A 170 -5.30 -15.47 28.95
C LYS A 170 -5.84 -16.57 28.05
N LEU A 171 -6.92 -16.28 27.29
CA LEU A 171 -7.56 -17.25 26.42
C LEU A 171 -6.64 -17.72 25.28
N ALA A 172 -5.92 -16.81 24.64
CA ALA A 172 -4.96 -17.17 23.60
C ALA A 172 -3.84 -18.07 24.14
N LYS A 173 -3.31 -17.81 25.35
CA LYS A 173 -2.32 -18.68 26.00
C LYS A 173 -2.91 -20.06 26.33
N GLN A 174 -4.15 -20.13 26.80
CA GLN A 174 -4.83 -21.40 27.09
C GLN A 174 -5.04 -22.21 25.81
N ALA A 175 -5.44 -21.56 24.70
CA ALA A 175 -5.56 -22.20 23.40
C ALA A 175 -4.23 -22.80 22.92
N GLU A 176 -3.15 -22.01 22.99
CA GLU A 176 -1.80 -22.46 22.61
C GLU A 176 -1.34 -23.65 23.49
N ALA A 177 -1.55 -23.59 24.80
CA ALA A 177 -1.23 -24.69 25.72
C ALA A 177 -2.06 -25.96 25.45
N GLY A 178 -3.31 -25.79 25.02
CA GLY A 178 -4.20 -26.89 24.57
C GLY A 178 -3.90 -27.40 23.16
N GLY A 179 -2.81 -26.95 22.52
CA GLY A 179 -2.39 -27.45 21.20
C GLY A 179 -3.06 -26.73 20.00
N ILE A 180 -3.89 -25.71 20.22
CA ILE A 180 -4.52 -24.92 19.15
C ILE A 180 -3.47 -23.97 18.56
N LYS A 181 -3.02 -24.27 17.33
CA LYS A 181 -1.99 -23.47 16.62
C LYS A 181 -2.56 -22.64 15.47
N SER A 182 -3.77 -22.97 15.02
CA SER A 182 -4.42 -22.26 13.91
C SER A 182 -4.88 -20.88 14.37
N TRP A 183 -4.44 -19.85 13.65
CA TRP A 183 -4.86 -18.47 13.87
C TRP A 183 -6.39 -18.32 13.85
N GLY A 184 -7.06 -18.90 12.85
CA GLY A 184 -8.52 -18.86 12.75
C GLY A 184 -9.23 -19.52 13.93
N ALA A 185 -8.67 -20.63 14.46
CA ALA A 185 -9.24 -21.31 15.62
C ALA A 185 -9.04 -20.51 16.92
N ILE A 186 -7.90 -19.82 17.08
CA ILE A 186 -7.66 -18.91 18.21
C ILE A 186 -8.64 -17.74 18.14
N ASN A 187 -8.78 -17.09 16.99
CA ASN A 187 -9.70 -15.96 16.82
C ASN A 187 -11.16 -16.37 17.07
N LYS A 188 -11.56 -17.56 16.58
CA LYS A 188 -12.89 -18.09 16.87
C LYS A 188 -13.09 -18.31 18.39
N LEU A 189 -12.12 -18.89 19.09
CA LEU A 189 -12.20 -19.04 20.54
C LEU A 189 -12.35 -17.69 21.26
N LEU A 190 -11.59 -16.68 20.82
CA LEU A 190 -11.70 -15.33 21.39
C LEU A 190 -13.08 -14.73 21.13
N ALA A 191 -13.61 -14.84 19.90
CA ALA A 191 -14.92 -14.34 19.54
C ALA A 191 -16.05 -15.05 20.32
N ASP A 192 -15.99 -16.38 20.43
CA ASP A 192 -16.96 -17.21 21.20
C ASP A 192 -16.99 -16.86 22.70
N ASN A 193 -15.94 -16.19 23.22
CA ASN A 193 -15.82 -15.78 24.61
C ASN A 193 -15.87 -14.25 24.80
N ASP A 194 -16.36 -13.49 23.82
CA ASP A 194 -16.41 -12.02 23.81
C ASP A 194 -15.06 -11.37 24.15
N ALA A 195 -13.96 -11.99 23.72
CA ALA A 195 -12.58 -11.62 24.01
C ALA A 195 -11.79 -11.25 22.74
N TRP A 196 -12.48 -10.94 21.66
CA TRP A 196 -11.87 -10.49 20.40
C TRP A 196 -12.29 -9.04 20.09
N PRO A 197 -11.85 -8.07 20.94
CA PRO A 197 -12.29 -6.68 20.79
C PRO A 197 -11.73 -6.07 19.50
N VAL A 198 -12.52 -5.18 18.90
CA VAL A 198 -12.13 -4.44 17.70
C VAL A 198 -11.13 -3.32 17.97
N VAL A 199 -11.00 -2.92 19.24
CA VAL A 199 -10.11 -1.85 19.69
C VAL A 199 -9.32 -2.28 20.93
N GLU A 200 -8.08 -1.76 21.08
CA GLU A 200 -7.29 -1.87 22.32
C GLU A 200 -6.41 -0.62 22.52
N ALA A 201 -6.38 -0.11 23.74
CA ALA A 201 -5.69 1.12 24.14
C ALA A 201 -4.93 0.94 25.46
N GLU A 202 -4.06 -0.08 25.54
CA GLU A 202 -3.27 -0.32 26.76
C GLU A 202 -2.13 0.71 26.91
N ASP A 203 -1.82 1.10 28.15
CA ASP A 203 -0.70 2.02 28.46
C ASP A 203 0.63 1.28 28.42
N LEU A 204 1.10 1.06 27.20
CA LEU A 204 2.28 0.26 26.91
C LEU A 204 3.24 1.01 25.98
N PRO A 205 4.55 0.66 25.99
CA PRO A 205 5.51 1.21 25.04
C PRO A 205 5.21 0.76 23.60
N ASP A 206 5.74 1.52 22.63
CA ASP A 206 5.46 1.28 21.20
C ASP A 206 5.83 -0.13 20.75
N ASP A 207 6.98 -0.63 21.16
CA ASP A 207 7.49 -1.95 20.81
C ASP A 207 6.88 -3.12 21.60
N ALA A 208 5.86 -2.86 22.40
CA ALA A 208 4.96 -3.88 22.91
C ALA A 208 4.10 -4.48 21.78
N TYR A 209 3.83 -3.71 20.72
CA TYR A 209 3.03 -4.11 19.57
C TYR A 209 3.86 -4.31 18.31
N ASP A 210 3.29 -4.97 17.31
CA ASP A 210 3.96 -5.37 16.08
C ASP A 210 4.66 -4.21 15.38
N ASP A 211 3.99 -3.07 15.20
CA ASP A 211 4.53 -1.96 14.41
C ASP A 211 5.68 -1.23 15.09
N GLY A 212 5.64 -1.09 16.40
CA GLY A 212 6.80 -0.58 17.16
C GLY A 212 7.99 -1.55 17.14
N ALA A 213 7.72 -2.86 17.19
CA ALA A 213 8.76 -3.88 17.03
C ALA A 213 9.34 -3.90 15.60
N ILE A 214 8.50 -3.72 14.56
CA ILE A 214 8.94 -3.53 13.17
C ILE A 214 9.86 -2.31 13.06
N ALA A 215 9.45 -1.17 13.62
CA ALA A 215 10.26 0.05 13.59
C ALA A 215 11.58 -0.11 14.34
N ALA A 216 11.59 -0.77 15.51
CA ALA A 216 12.81 -1.04 16.26
C ALA A 216 13.79 -1.91 15.47
N TYR A 217 13.28 -2.97 14.82
CA TYR A 217 14.07 -3.79 13.90
C TYR A 217 14.60 -2.97 12.73
N ALA A 218 13.72 -2.17 12.07
CA ALA A 218 14.11 -1.38 10.89
C ALA A 218 15.21 -0.36 11.22
N VAL A 219 15.12 0.33 12.36
CA VAL A 219 16.17 1.25 12.85
C VAL A 219 17.50 0.52 13.05
N ALA A 220 17.48 -0.69 13.64
CA ALA A 220 18.69 -1.48 13.82
C ALA A 220 19.24 -2.03 12.49
N LYS A 221 18.36 -2.38 11.54
CA LYS A 221 18.75 -2.87 10.21
C LYS A 221 19.37 -1.76 9.38
N LEU A 222 18.84 -0.54 9.38
CA LEU A 222 19.41 0.62 8.69
C LEU A 222 20.87 0.88 9.07
N LYS A 223 21.25 0.68 10.34
CA LYS A 223 22.66 0.79 10.77
C LYS A 223 23.55 -0.20 10.04
N LYS A 224 23.09 -1.45 9.88
CA LYS A 224 23.86 -2.49 9.18
C LYS A 224 23.90 -2.25 7.68
N LEU A 225 22.80 -1.73 7.10
CA LEU A 225 22.72 -1.41 5.67
C LEU A 225 23.62 -0.22 5.30
N ALA A 226 23.82 0.73 6.24
CA ALA A 226 24.73 1.86 6.05
C ALA A 226 26.20 1.48 5.91
N ASP A 227 26.58 0.29 6.37
CA ASP A 227 27.95 -0.21 6.30
C ASP A 227 28.21 -1.00 4.99
N LEU A 228 27.20 -1.16 4.12
CA LEU A 228 27.35 -1.84 2.83
C LEU A 228 27.98 -0.91 1.78
N GLU A 229 28.82 -1.48 0.93
CA GLU A 229 29.43 -0.77 -0.21
C GLU A 229 28.47 -0.60 -1.41
N LYS A 230 27.30 -1.26 -1.39
CA LYS A 230 26.29 -1.23 -2.45
C LYS A 230 24.97 -0.64 -1.96
N PRO A 231 24.15 -0.08 -2.85
CA PRO A 231 22.87 0.48 -2.47
C PRO A 231 21.92 -0.60 -1.94
N PHE A 232 20.97 -0.21 -1.11
CA PHE A 232 19.95 -1.11 -0.58
C PHE A 232 18.54 -0.74 -1.04
N PHE A 233 17.71 -1.77 -1.19
CA PHE A 233 16.25 -1.67 -1.25
C PHE A 233 15.68 -2.24 0.05
N PHE A 234 15.23 -1.37 0.94
CA PHE A 234 14.71 -1.77 2.23
C PHE A 234 13.20 -1.53 2.32
N ALA A 235 12.44 -2.62 2.36
CA ALA A 235 10.99 -2.60 2.46
C ALA A 235 10.54 -2.80 3.91
N VAL A 236 9.80 -1.83 4.44
CA VAL A 236 9.25 -1.83 5.81
C VAL A 236 7.74 -1.76 5.75
N GLY A 237 7.06 -2.83 6.15
CA GLY A 237 5.60 -2.95 6.07
C GLY A 237 4.94 -2.90 7.44
N PHE A 238 4.25 -1.79 7.74
CA PHE A 238 3.44 -1.61 8.92
C PHE A 238 2.05 -2.24 8.74
N LYS A 239 1.46 -2.70 9.86
CA LYS A 239 0.16 -3.38 9.88
C LYS A 239 -1.00 -2.47 10.22
N LYS A 240 -0.81 -1.46 11.06
CA LYS A 240 -1.86 -0.51 11.40
C LYS A 240 -1.96 0.58 10.32
N PRO A 241 -3.18 1.10 10.08
CA PRO A 241 -4.44 0.94 10.82
C PRO A 241 -5.33 -0.27 10.45
N HIS A 242 -4.82 -1.36 9.89
CA HIS A 242 -5.62 -2.59 9.71
C HIS A 242 -6.25 -3.06 11.03
N LEU A 243 -7.48 -3.57 10.97
CA LEU A 243 -8.18 -4.19 12.12
C LEU A 243 -7.35 -5.27 12.83
N PRO A 244 -7.52 -5.45 14.14
CA PRO A 244 -8.23 -4.58 15.08
C PRO A 244 -7.47 -3.28 15.31
N PHE A 245 -8.15 -2.19 15.68
CA PHE A 245 -7.51 -0.90 15.93
C PHE A 245 -6.81 -0.91 17.28
N ILE A 246 -5.54 -1.27 17.26
CA ILE A 246 -4.69 -1.43 18.44
C ILE A 246 -3.52 -0.45 18.36
N ALA A 247 -3.41 0.42 19.35
CA ALA A 247 -2.29 1.33 19.52
C ALA A 247 -2.06 1.61 20.99
N PRO A 248 -0.81 1.93 21.42
CA PRO A 248 -0.56 2.39 22.79
C PRO A 248 -1.46 3.57 23.18
N LYS A 249 -1.94 3.58 24.43
CA LYS A 249 -2.91 4.57 24.96
C LYS A 249 -2.53 6.02 24.64
N LYS A 250 -1.25 6.38 24.70
CA LYS A 250 -0.76 7.73 24.38
C LYS A 250 -1.14 8.26 22.98
N TYR A 251 -1.47 7.38 22.02
CA TYR A 251 -1.94 7.80 20.70
C TYR A 251 -3.45 7.99 20.68
N TRP A 252 -4.21 7.24 21.48
CA TRP A 252 -5.62 7.47 21.72
C TRP A 252 -5.87 8.81 22.42
N ASP A 253 -5.06 9.13 23.42
CA ASP A 253 -5.17 10.35 24.21
C ASP A 253 -4.92 11.64 23.39
N LYS A 254 -4.46 11.53 22.14
CA LYS A 254 -4.30 12.66 21.22
C LYS A 254 -5.63 13.17 20.65
N PHE A 255 -6.71 12.41 20.77
CA PHE A 255 -8.00 12.71 20.14
C PHE A 255 -9.13 12.70 21.19
N ASP A 256 -9.99 13.71 21.12
CA ASP A 256 -11.23 13.72 21.87
C ASP A 256 -12.32 13.02 21.04
N ARG A 257 -12.77 11.84 21.50
CA ARG A 257 -13.81 11.05 20.83
C ARG A 257 -15.10 11.83 20.61
N SER A 258 -15.44 12.75 21.51
CA SER A 258 -16.68 13.54 21.43
C SER A 258 -16.68 14.50 20.23
N THR A 259 -15.51 14.93 19.78
CA THR A 259 -15.32 15.86 18.64
C THR A 259 -15.22 15.18 17.29
N ILE A 260 -15.09 13.84 17.25
CA ILE A 260 -14.94 13.07 16.02
C ILE A 260 -16.23 13.18 15.19
N LYS A 261 -16.06 13.66 13.96
CA LYS A 261 -17.15 13.79 12.99
C LYS A 261 -17.40 12.46 12.30
N LEU A 262 -18.66 12.07 12.23
CA LEU A 262 -19.09 10.91 11.45
C LEU A 262 -19.12 11.26 9.95
N ALA A 263 -19.11 10.23 9.11
CA ALA A 263 -19.31 10.39 7.68
C ALA A 263 -20.63 11.15 7.41
N ARG A 264 -20.57 12.13 6.51
CA ARG A 264 -21.72 12.97 6.19
C ARG A 264 -22.81 12.21 5.43
N PHE A 265 -22.41 11.27 4.59
CA PHE A 265 -23.29 10.43 3.79
C PHE A 265 -23.10 8.97 4.18
N GLN A 266 -24.12 8.39 4.83
CA GLN A 266 -24.10 7.03 5.38
C GLN A 266 -25.21 6.16 4.75
N LYS A 267 -25.45 6.33 3.47
CA LYS A 267 -26.47 5.59 2.72
C LYS A 267 -25.88 5.08 1.41
N GLN A 268 -26.53 4.10 0.84
CA GLN A 268 -26.24 3.67 -0.53
C GLN A 268 -26.40 4.84 -1.50
N ALA A 269 -25.49 4.98 -2.47
CA ALA A 269 -25.62 5.98 -3.52
C ALA A 269 -26.89 5.72 -4.33
N LEU A 270 -27.68 6.76 -4.54
CA LEU A 270 -28.93 6.65 -5.29
C LEU A 270 -28.65 6.17 -6.71
N ASN A 271 -29.40 5.20 -7.21
CA ASN A 271 -29.30 4.57 -8.53
C ASN A 271 -28.02 3.72 -8.78
N SER A 272 -27.20 3.47 -7.77
CA SER A 272 -26.13 2.47 -7.89
C SER A 272 -26.69 1.06 -7.77
N PRO A 273 -26.08 0.05 -8.46
CA PRO A 273 -26.52 -1.33 -8.34
C PRO A 273 -26.25 -1.88 -6.93
N ASP A 274 -27.17 -2.70 -6.42
CA ASP A 274 -27.07 -3.23 -5.05
C ASP A 274 -25.78 -4.00 -4.80
N TYR A 275 -25.28 -4.72 -5.79
CA TYR A 275 -24.04 -5.47 -5.67
C TYR A 275 -22.75 -4.60 -5.64
N ALA A 276 -22.84 -3.29 -5.89
CA ALA A 276 -21.72 -2.37 -5.64
C ALA A 276 -21.34 -2.26 -4.15
N TYR A 277 -22.27 -2.69 -3.26
CA TYR A 277 -22.11 -2.65 -1.80
C TYR A 277 -21.73 -4.01 -1.21
N HIS A 278 -21.39 -4.02 0.09
CA HIS A 278 -21.11 -5.22 0.87
C HIS A 278 -21.55 -5.06 2.34
N ASP A 279 -21.58 -6.14 3.08
CA ASP A 279 -21.97 -6.15 4.51
C ASP A 279 -20.75 -6.17 5.45
N PHE A 280 -19.67 -5.53 5.11
CA PHE A 280 -18.42 -5.39 5.91
C PHE A 280 -18.16 -6.52 6.94
N ASN A 281 -18.27 -7.77 6.49
CA ASN A 281 -18.14 -8.99 7.31
C ASN A 281 -16.82 -9.06 8.09
N GLU A 282 -15.75 -8.44 7.60
CA GLU A 282 -14.47 -8.36 8.29
C GLU A 282 -14.61 -7.67 9.65
N LEU A 283 -15.30 -6.52 9.71
CA LEU A 283 -15.58 -5.81 10.96
C LEU A 283 -16.56 -6.58 11.85
N ARG A 284 -17.60 -7.18 11.25
CA ARG A 284 -18.67 -7.89 11.98
C ARG A 284 -18.19 -9.16 12.68
N SER A 285 -16.99 -9.64 12.37
CA SER A 285 -16.40 -10.80 13.05
C SER A 285 -15.87 -10.47 14.45
N TYR A 286 -15.71 -9.20 14.81
CA TYR A 286 -15.17 -8.78 16.10
C TYR A 286 -16.25 -8.72 17.20
N SER A 287 -15.83 -8.98 18.45
CA SER A 287 -16.68 -8.87 19.63
C SER A 287 -17.24 -7.45 19.79
N GLY A 288 -18.50 -7.35 20.20
CA GLY A 288 -19.19 -6.07 20.40
C GLY A 288 -19.67 -5.37 19.12
N ILE A 289 -19.45 -5.96 17.95
CA ILE A 289 -19.95 -5.43 16.67
C ILE A 289 -21.29 -6.12 16.32
N PRO A 290 -22.35 -5.35 16.04
CA PRO A 290 -23.63 -5.94 15.62
C PRO A 290 -23.48 -6.81 14.36
N GLY A 291 -24.10 -8.00 14.35
CA GLY A 291 -24.04 -8.94 13.24
C GLY A 291 -24.73 -8.45 11.96
N ALA A 292 -25.61 -7.45 12.04
CA ALA A 292 -26.32 -6.85 10.91
C ALA A 292 -26.75 -5.39 11.22
N GLY A 293 -27.15 -4.65 10.18
CA GLY A 293 -27.66 -3.29 10.29
C GLY A 293 -26.60 -2.21 10.54
N PRO A 294 -27.02 -0.95 10.68
CA PRO A 294 -26.12 0.18 10.88
C PRO A 294 -25.49 0.15 12.27
N LEU A 295 -24.26 0.68 12.38
CA LEU A 295 -23.59 0.86 13.66
C LEU A 295 -24.15 2.11 14.38
N SER A 296 -24.25 2.04 15.72
CA SER A 296 -24.60 3.22 16.52
C SER A 296 -23.55 4.33 16.37
N GLU A 297 -23.93 5.59 16.54
CA GLU A 297 -22.99 6.72 16.46
C GLU A 297 -21.83 6.61 17.46
N GLY A 298 -22.12 6.10 18.68
CA GLY A 298 -21.08 5.87 19.70
C GLY A 298 -20.00 4.88 19.22
N LEU A 299 -20.44 3.76 18.64
CA LEU A 299 -19.54 2.75 18.10
C LEU A 299 -18.77 3.27 16.86
N GLN A 300 -19.45 4.02 15.97
CA GLN A 300 -18.76 4.66 14.84
C GLN A 300 -17.66 5.60 15.30
N ARG A 301 -17.92 6.47 16.31
CA ARG A 301 -16.90 7.36 16.87
C ARG A 301 -15.74 6.58 17.51
N GLU A 302 -16.02 5.48 18.16
CA GLU A 302 -15.00 4.62 18.75
C GLU A 302 -14.10 4.00 17.68
N LEU A 303 -14.66 3.47 16.60
CA LEU A 303 -13.91 2.89 15.49
C LEU A 303 -13.08 3.95 14.76
N ILE A 304 -13.63 5.13 14.50
CA ILE A 304 -12.88 6.25 13.89
C ILE A 304 -11.75 6.70 14.82
N HIS A 305 -12.00 6.79 16.12
CA HIS A 305 -10.98 7.11 17.11
C HIS A 305 -9.82 6.10 17.08
N GLY A 306 -10.15 4.80 17.06
CA GLY A 306 -9.16 3.74 16.95
C GLY A 306 -8.32 3.82 15.66
N TYR A 307 -8.98 4.10 14.54
CA TYR A 307 -8.31 4.32 13.27
C TYR A 307 -7.33 5.52 13.33
N TYR A 308 -7.76 6.65 13.91
CA TYR A 308 -6.92 7.83 14.08
C TYR A 308 -5.75 7.58 15.03
N ALA A 309 -5.98 6.88 16.14
CA ALA A 309 -4.93 6.49 17.09
C ALA A 309 -3.88 5.59 16.41
N CYS A 310 -4.32 4.62 15.62
CA CYS A 310 -3.43 3.77 14.82
C CYS A 310 -2.63 4.58 13.78
N THR A 311 -3.27 5.52 13.08
CA THR A 311 -2.58 6.40 12.13
C THR A 311 -1.50 7.24 12.81
N ALA A 312 -1.81 7.85 13.96
CA ALA A 312 -0.84 8.61 14.75
C ALA A 312 0.29 7.74 15.32
N TYR A 313 0.00 6.48 15.63
CA TYR A 313 1.01 5.50 16.04
C TYR A 313 1.99 5.19 14.90
N ILE A 314 1.48 4.95 13.68
CA ILE A 314 2.32 4.71 12.51
C ILE A 314 3.14 5.94 12.16
N ASP A 315 2.57 7.13 12.21
CA ASP A 315 3.32 8.38 12.00
C ASP A 315 4.57 8.43 12.89
N ALA A 316 4.42 8.12 14.18
CA ALA A 316 5.57 8.09 15.10
C ALA A 316 6.60 7.01 14.72
N GLN A 317 6.16 5.84 14.22
CA GLN A 317 7.10 4.79 13.80
C GLN A 317 7.84 5.18 12.51
N VAL A 318 7.19 5.83 11.56
CA VAL A 318 7.83 6.42 10.38
C VAL A 318 8.89 7.45 10.79
N GLY A 319 8.59 8.30 11.77
CA GLY A 319 9.54 9.26 12.32
C GLY A 319 10.85 8.62 12.78
N ARG A 320 10.78 7.49 13.46
CA ARG A 320 11.98 6.73 13.92
C ARG A 320 12.89 6.30 12.75
N LEU A 321 12.29 5.89 11.61
CA LEU A 321 13.04 5.52 10.42
C LEU A 321 13.73 6.75 9.79
N LEU A 322 12.99 7.85 9.65
CA LEU A 322 13.51 9.10 9.07
C LEU A 322 14.64 9.69 9.93
N ASP A 323 14.51 9.65 11.26
CA ASP A 323 15.54 10.09 12.19
C ASP A 323 16.80 9.21 12.06
N GLN A 324 16.63 7.91 11.88
CA GLN A 324 17.76 7.00 11.66
C GLN A 324 18.47 7.27 10.34
N LEU A 325 17.74 7.50 9.22
CA LEU A 325 18.35 7.92 7.95
C LEU A 325 19.16 9.21 8.10
N LYS A 326 18.59 10.21 8.81
CA LYS A 326 19.27 11.47 9.08
C LYS A 326 20.55 11.26 9.92
N LYS A 327 20.46 10.46 10.98
CA LYS A 327 21.60 10.13 11.85
C LYS A 327 22.75 9.44 11.10
N LEU A 328 22.40 8.57 10.15
CA LEU A 328 23.36 7.84 9.30
C LEU A 328 23.86 8.66 8.11
N LYS A 329 23.38 9.92 7.93
CA LYS A 329 23.67 10.79 6.78
C LYS A 329 23.24 10.21 5.42
N LEU A 330 22.27 9.29 5.43
CA LEU A 330 21.72 8.64 4.23
C LEU A 330 20.55 9.40 3.61
N ALA A 331 19.94 10.35 4.34
CA ALA A 331 18.69 11.00 3.97
C ALA A 331 18.73 11.74 2.62
N ASN A 332 19.91 12.17 2.14
CA ASN A 332 20.04 12.89 0.88
C ASN A 332 20.35 11.96 -0.32
N ASN A 333 20.72 10.70 -0.05
CA ASN A 333 20.95 9.66 -1.06
C ASN A 333 19.97 8.48 -0.88
N THR A 334 18.73 8.76 -0.47
CA THR A 334 17.70 7.73 -0.28
C THR A 334 16.39 8.22 -0.86
N VAL A 335 15.82 7.46 -1.80
CA VAL A 335 14.42 7.60 -2.20
C VAL A 335 13.56 7.03 -1.08
N VAL A 336 12.66 7.84 -0.53
CA VAL A 336 11.70 7.42 0.49
C VAL A 336 10.31 7.40 -0.12
N VAL A 337 9.70 6.22 -0.15
CA VAL A 337 8.32 6.02 -0.63
C VAL A 337 7.45 5.63 0.55
N LEU A 338 6.34 6.34 0.77
CA LEU A 338 5.27 5.95 1.69
C LEU A 338 3.99 5.73 0.91
N TRP A 339 3.37 4.57 1.08
CA TRP A 339 2.14 4.20 0.37
C TRP A 339 1.19 3.37 1.25
N GLY A 340 -0.12 3.57 1.03
CA GLY A 340 -1.16 2.67 1.52
C GLY A 340 -1.50 1.63 0.45
N ASP A 341 -1.84 0.41 0.83
CA ASP A 341 -2.16 -0.64 -0.13
C ASP A 341 -3.56 -0.51 -0.74
N HIS A 342 -4.51 0.02 0.01
CA HIS A 342 -5.84 0.46 -0.42
C HIS A 342 -6.40 1.44 0.61
N GLY A 343 -7.51 2.08 0.28
CA GLY A 343 -8.23 2.95 1.19
C GLY A 343 -9.09 2.19 2.21
N TRP A 344 -9.99 2.91 2.88
CA TRP A 344 -10.83 2.38 3.95
C TRP A 344 -12.11 3.19 4.12
N HIS A 345 -13.26 2.54 4.26
CA HIS A 345 -14.50 3.17 4.67
C HIS A 345 -14.54 3.35 6.18
N LEU A 346 -14.95 4.53 6.63
CA LEU A 346 -15.17 4.87 8.03
C LEU A 346 -16.60 5.38 8.25
N GLY A 347 -17.59 4.60 7.78
CA GLY A 347 -19.01 4.95 7.79
C GLY A 347 -19.48 5.62 6.50
N ASP A 348 -18.58 5.99 5.59
CA ASP A 348 -18.93 6.54 4.29
C ASP A 348 -19.80 5.52 3.51
N HIS A 349 -20.91 5.99 2.93
CA HIS A 349 -21.95 5.15 2.33
C HIS A 349 -22.61 4.14 3.28
N GLY A 350 -22.44 4.28 4.59
CA GLY A 350 -22.82 3.27 5.59
C GLY A 350 -21.91 2.06 5.60
N LEU A 351 -20.77 2.11 4.88
CA LEU A 351 -19.79 1.04 4.75
C LEU A 351 -18.63 1.17 5.74
N TRP A 352 -18.01 0.06 6.02
CA TRP A 352 -16.79 -0.08 6.80
C TRP A 352 -15.84 -1.02 6.07
N CYS A 353 -14.57 -0.99 6.42
CA CYS A 353 -13.51 -1.73 5.73
C CYS A 353 -13.24 -1.21 4.30
N LYS A 354 -12.95 -2.10 3.37
CA LYS A 354 -12.59 -1.87 1.97
C LYS A 354 -13.58 -2.57 1.04
N HIS A 355 -13.14 -3.22 0.02
CA HIS A 355 -13.92 -4.13 -0.82
C HIS A 355 -14.96 -3.46 -1.73
N THR A 356 -14.67 -2.28 -2.28
CA THR A 356 -15.51 -1.58 -3.25
C THR A 356 -14.67 -0.89 -4.32
N ASN A 357 -15.34 -0.41 -5.39
CA ASN A 357 -14.77 0.52 -6.36
C ASN A 357 -14.94 1.99 -5.97
N TYR A 358 -15.51 2.31 -4.80
CA TYR A 358 -15.65 3.69 -4.34
C TYR A 358 -14.31 4.33 -4.00
N GLU A 359 -14.26 5.67 -4.11
CA GLU A 359 -13.06 6.49 -3.82
C GLU A 359 -12.43 6.16 -2.46
N HIS A 360 -13.28 6.01 -1.42
CA HIS A 360 -12.79 5.71 -0.07
C HIS A 360 -12.03 4.40 0.07
N ALA A 361 -12.30 3.43 -0.82
CA ALA A 361 -11.61 2.14 -0.83
C ALA A 361 -10.45 2.09 -1.82
N THR A 362 -10.53 2.79 -2.95
CA THR A 362 -9.49 2.71 -3.99
C THR A 362 -8.40 3.76 -3.84
N ARG A 363 -8.72 4.95 -3.30
CA ARG A 363 -7.78 6.04 -3.13
C ARG A 363 -6.86 5.80 -1.93
N VAL A 364 -5.56 5.95 -2.16
CA VAL A 364 -4.50 5.68 -1.19
C VAL A 364 -3.59 6.89 -1.01
N PRO A 365 -2.92 7.04 0.15
CA PRO A 365 -1.79 7.93 0.23
C PRO A 365 -0.61 7.37 -0.57
N LEU A 366 0.04 8.27 -1.30
CA LEU A 366 1.31 8.04 -1.97
C LEU A 366 2.16 9.31 -1.85
N ILE A 367 3.31 9.19 -1.18
CA ILE A 367 4.26 10.30 -0.98
C ILE A 367 5.65 9.78 -1.35
N ILE A 368 6.34 10.49 -2.23
CA ILE A 368 7.68 10.11 -2.71
C ILE A 368 8.64 11.28 -2.52
N SER A 369 9.71 11.05 -1.78
CA SER A 369 10.85 11.98 -1.68
C SER A 369 12.07 11.35 -2.34
N ALA A 370 12.58 11.96 -3.41
CA ALA A 370 13.73 11.49 -4.16
C ALA A 370 14.89 12.49 -4.09
N PRO A 371 16.16 12.03 -4.15
CA PRO A 371 17.30 12.91 -4.37
C PRO A 371 17.11 13.77 -5.64
N GLY A 372 17.36 15.07 -5.55
CA GLY A 372 17.14 16.00 -6.69
C GLY A 372 15.68 16.30 -7.02
N GLY A 373 14.72 15.65 -6.36
CA GLY A 373 13.30 15.81 -6.65
C GLY A 373 12.69 17.13 -6.15
N ARG A 374 11.50 17.46 -6.68
CA ARG A 374 10.69 18.60 -6.24
C ARG A 374 10.33 18.44 -4.76
N ARG A 375 10.27 19.54 -4.06
CA ARG A 375 9.99 19.60 -2.62
C ARG A 375 8.65 20.28 -2.37
N GLY A 376 7.83 19.67 -1.51
CA GLY A 376 6.53 20.22 -1.13
C GLY A 376 5.52 20.27 -2.30
N LEU A 377 5.75 19.52 -3.38
CA LEU A 377 4.82 19.45 -4.50
C LEU A 377 3.60 18.63 -4.11
N GLN A 378 2.42 19.11 -4.45
CA GLN A 378 1.17 18.35 -4.38
C GLN A 378 0.56 18.29 -5.78
N THR A 379 0.22 17.10 -6.23
CA THR A 379 -0.41 16.91 -7.55
C THR A 379 -1.74 16.19 -7.45
N GLY A 380 -2.73 16.65 -8.22
CA GLY A 380 -4.03 15.99 -8.42
C GLY A 380 -4.07 15.05 -9.61
N MET A 381 -2.93 14.81 -10.26
CA MET A 381 -2.83 13.88 -11.38
C MET A 381 -3.25 12.47 -10.94
N PRO A 382 -4.14 11.80 -11.70
CA PRO A 382 -4.45 10.39 -11.45
C PRO A 382 -3.17 9.57 -11.48
N THR A 383 -2.98 8.72 -10.48
CA THR A 383 -1.77 7.92 -10.31
C THR A 383 -2.15 6.52 -9.85
N GLU A 384 -1.39 5.52 -10.22
CA GLU A 384 -1.62 4.14 -9.83
C GLU A 384 -0.44 3.59 -9.00
N LEU A 385 -0.72 2.64 -8.12
CA LEU A 385 0.36 1.99 -7.36
C LEU A 385 1.31 1.17 -8.27
N THR A 386 0.84 0.70 -9.42
CA THR A 386 1.69 0.04 -10.45
C THR A 386 2.75 0.97 -11.03
N ASP A 387 2.55 2.29 -10.97
CA ASP A 387 3.51 3.29 -11.44
C ASP A 387 4.81 3.32 -10.60
N LEU A 388 4.77 2.76 -9.39
CA LEU A 388 5.94 2.72 -8.50
C LEU A 388 7.08 1.86 -9.05
N PHE A 389 6.78 0.76 -9.72
CA PHE A 389 7.83 -0.10 -10.26
C PHE A 389 8.69 0.63 -11.30
N PRO A 390 8.14 1.14 -12.42
CA PRO A 390 8.96 1.87 -13.40
C PRO A 390 9.58 3.14 -12.82
N THR A 391 8.90 3.84 -11.93
CA THR A 391 9.42 5.05 -11.26
C THR A 391 10.68 4.77 -10.45
N LEU A 392 10.67 3.70 -9.65
CA LEU A 392 11.82 3.37 -8.82
C LEU A 392 12.99 2.84 -9.65
N CYS A 393 12.71 2.12 -10.76
CA CYS A 393 13.76 1.72 -11.70
C CYS A 393 14.44 2.95 -12.32
N GLU A 394 13.67 3.93 -12.80
CA GLU A 394 14.21 5.13 -13.43
C GLU A 394 14.98 5.99 -12.43
N LEU A 395 14.48 6.19 -11.22
CA LEU A 395 15.19 6.91 -10.15
C LEU A 395 16.49 6.21 -9.70
N ALA A 396 16.55 4.89 -9.87
CA ALA A 396 17.71 4.07 -9.55
C ALA A 396 18.68 3.86 -10.73
N GLU A 397 18.34 4.42 -11.90
CA GLU A 397 19.11 4.26 -13.15
C GLU A 397 19.31 2.78 -13.51
N ILE A 398 18.28 1.94 -13.30
CA ILE A 398 18.26 0.53 -13.73
C ILE A 398 17.21 0.34 -14.83
N GLU A 399 17.38 -0.69 -15.65
CA GLU A 399 16.47 -0.97 -16.76
C GLU A 399 15.04 -1.17 -16.29
N ILE A 400 14.10 -0.52 -16.97
CA ILE A 400 12.66 -0.70 -16.72
C ILE A 400 12.20 -1.92 -17.54
N PRO A 401 11.62 -2.96 -16.92
CA PRO A 401 11.03 -4.07 -17.66
C PRO A 401 9.98 -3.58 -18.66
N ALA A 402 10.08 -4.04 -19.92
CA ALA A 402 9.28 -3.51 -21.04
C ALA A 402 7.77 -3.79 -20.93
N ASP A 403 7.38 -4.78 -20.12
CA ASP A 403 6.01 -5.28 -20.05
C ASP A 403 5.23 -4.81 -18.83
N LEU A 404 5.70 -3.76 -18.10
CA LEU A 404 4.99 -3.20 -16.95
C LEU A 404 3.71 -2.45 -17.36
N ASP A 405 2.66 -2.55 -16.52
CA ASP A 405 1.38 -1.85 -16.74
C ASP A 405 1.39 -0.40 -16.21
N GLY A 406 2.37 -0.06 -15.36
CA GLY A 406 2.57 1.27 -14.82
C GLY A 406 3.38 2.19 -15.74
N VAL A 407 3.34 3.48 -15.46
CA VAL A 407 4.17 4.51 -16.11
C VAL A 407 5.06 5.18 -15.07
N SER A 408 6.25 5.63 -15.48
CA SER A 408 7.14 6.32 -14.53
C SER A 408 6.59 7.70 -14.14
N LEU A 409 6.67 7.99 -12.85
CA LEU A 409 6.34 9.30 -12.27
C LEU A 409 7.56 10.21 -12.15
N THR A 410 8.72 9.80 -12.66
CA THR A 410 9.96 10.59 -12.59
C THR A 410 9.82 11.99 -13.17
N PRO A 411 9.13 12.22 -14.31
CA PRO A 411 8.88 13.57 -14.81
C PRO A 411 8.12 14.46 -13.80
N THR A 412 7.14 13.90 -13.12
CA THR A 412 6.41 14.62 -12.04
C THR A 412 7.33 14.92 -10.85
N LEU A 413 8.13 13.92 -10.43
CA LEU A 413 9.00 14.05 -9.27
C LEU A 413 10.14 15.03 -9.47
N LEU A 414 10.75 15.08 -10.65
CA LEU A 414 11.91 15.90 -10.94
C LEU A 414 11.54 17.25 -11.58
N GLU A 415 10.60 17.27 -12.50
CA GLU A 415 10.25 18.42 -13.32
C GLU A 415 8.94 19.08 -12.91
N GLY A 416 8.04 18.37 -12.24
CA GLY A 416 6.70 18.82 -11.87
C GLY A 416 5.69 18.65 -13.00
N ASP A 417 5.95 17.73 -13.95
CA ASP A 417 5.01 17.42 -15.03
C ASP A 417 3.80 16.65 -14.49
N GLU A 418 2.59 17.16 -14.68
CA GLU A 418 1.32 16.57 -14.26
C GLU A 418 0.55 15.92 -15.41
N THR A 419 1.20 15.68 -16.55
CA THR A 419 0.55 15.13 -17.77
C THR A 419 0.82 13.65 -17.99
N THR A 420 1.60 13.02 -17.13
CA THR A 420 2.06 11.63 -17.28
C THR A 420 0.91 10.62 -17.38
N ARG A 421 -0.22 10.86 -16.68
CA ARG A 421 -1.37 9.96 -16.67
C ARG A 421 -2.71 10.73 -16.69
N GLU A 422 -3.62 10.32 -17.56
CA GLU A 422 -4.96 10.93 -17.69
C GLU A 422 -5.99 10.34 -16.72
N PHE A 423 -5.89 9.05 -16.42
CA PHE A 423 -6.80 8.33 -15.52
C PHE A 423 -6.11 7.14 -14.85
N ALA A 424 -6.65 6.73 -13.72
CA ALA A 424 -6.29 5.50 -13.02
C ALA A 424 -7.44 4.48 -13.12
N VAL A 425 -7.11 3.17 -13.16
CA VAL A 425 -8.11 2.10 -13.20
C VAL A 425 -7.96 1.18 -12.01
N SER A 426 -9.08 1.00 -11.29
CA SER A 426 -9.24 0.01 -10.24
C SER A 426 -10.30 -1.01 -10.65
N GLN A 427 -10.29 -2.19 -10.04
CA GLN A 427 -11.31 -3.21 -10.26
C GLN A 427 -11.76 -3.84 -8.96
N PHE A 428 -12.98 -4.39 -8.92
CA PHE A 428 -13.43 -5.19 -7.79
C PHE A 428 -14.47 -6.23 -8.19
N PRO A 429 -14.30 -7.53 -7.82
CA PRO A 429 -15.28 -8.58 -8.10
C PRO A 429 -16.45 -8.54 -7.11
N ARG A 430 -17.66 -8.85 -7.59
CA ARG A 430 -18.89 -9.06 -6.82
C ARG A 430 -19.63 -10.32 -7.30
N GLY A 431 -19.35 -11.43 -6.64
CA GLY A 431 -19.89 -12.72 -7.12
C GLY A 431 -19.49 -12.97 -8.57
N PRO A 432 -20.45 -13.15 -9.50
CA PRO A 432 -20.15 -13.35 -10.91
C PRO A 432 -19.87 -12.05 -11.69
N GLN A 433 -19.93 -10.89 -11.07
CA GLN A 433 -19.65 -9.61 -11.70
C GLN A 433 -18.22 -9.13 -11.41
N MET A 434 -17.61 -8.43 -12.38
CA MET A 434 -16.40 -7.65 -12.21
C MET A 434 -16.71 -6.20 -12.53
N GLY A 435 -16.41 -5.29 -11.62
CA GLY A 435 -16.52 -3.85 -11.83
C GLY A 435 -15.16 -3.24 -12.10
N TYR A 436 -15.03 -2.44 -13.16
CA TYR A 436 -13.84 -1.64 -13.46
C TYR A 436 -14.17 -0.17 -13.29
N ALA A 437 -13.38 0.52 -12.47
CA ALA A 437 -13.55 1.92 -12.16
C ALA A 437 -12.42 2.75 -12.78
N LEU A 438 -12.76 3.59 -13.76
CA LEU A 438 -11.87 4.58 -14.35
C LEU A 438 -12.01 5.89 -13.56
N ARG A 439 -10.92 6.39 -12.99
CA ARG A 439 -10.85 7.63 -12.20
C ARG A 439 -10.00 8.67 -12.92
N SER A 440 -10.65 9.68 -13.49
CA SER A 440 -9.99 10.86 -14.07
C SER A 440 -9.78 11.95 -13.00
N GLY A 441 -9.28 13.12 -13.37
CA GLY A 441 -9.15 14.25 -12.44
C GLY A 441 -10.48 14.69 -11.81
N ARG A 442 -11.61 14.60 -12.54
CA ARG A 442 -12.94 15.06 -12.09
C ARG A 442 -13.95 13.95 -11.90
N PHE A 443 -13.93 12.91 -12.74
CA PHE A 443 -14.98 11.91 -12.81
C PHE A 443 -14.49 10.54 -12.39
N ARG A 444 -15.41 9.72 -11.88
CA ARG A 444 -15.24 8.28 -11.80
C ARG A 444 -16.38 7.61 -12.58
N TYR A 445 -16.00 6.73 -13.50
CA TYR A 445 -16.91 5.88 -14.27
C TYR A 445 -16.64 4.43 -13.90
N VAL A 446 -17.70 3.67 -13.59
CA VAL A 446 -17.61 2.24 -13.28
C VAL A 446 -18.46 1.47 -14.29
N ALA A 447 -17.86 0.47 -14.93
CA ALA A 447 -18.56 -0.48 -15.76
C ALA A 447 -18.53 -1.87 -15.13
N TRP A 448 -19.69 -2.49 -14.99
CA TRP A 448 -19.86 -3.82 -14.42
C TRP A 448 -20.13 -4.84 -15.51
N TYR A 449 -19.36 -5.94 -15.50
CA TYR A 449 -19.44 -7.02 -16.48
C TYR A 449 -19.78 -8.35 -15.81
N LYS A 450 -20.54 -9.20 -16.48
CA LYS A 450 -20.81 -10.56 -16.01
C LYS A 450 -19.72 -11.50 -16.55
N THR A 451 -18.70 -11.75 -15.75
CA THR A 451 -17.49 -12.45 -16.15
C THR A 451 -17.24 -13.75 -15.36
N GLY A 452 -18.17 -14.14 -14.47
CA GLY A 452 -17.91 -15.22 -13.50
C GLY A 452 -16.94 -14.82 -12.36
N GLY A 453 -16.67 -13.51 -12.21
CA GLY A 453 -15.73 -12.97 -11.21
C GLY A 453 -14.27 -12.91 -11.68
N THR A 454 -14.05 -13.11 -12.98
CA THR A 454 -12.72 -13.01 -13.64
C THR A 454 -12.61 -11.71 -14.46
N SER A 455 -11.59 -11.59 -15.29
CA SER A 455 -11.39 -10.44 -16.19
C SER A 455 -12.38 -10.42 -17.36
N THR A 456 -12.48 -9.24 -18.02
CA THR A 456 -13.15 -9.06 -19.32
C THR A 456 -12.21 -8.39 -20.31
N ASP A 457 -12.36 -8.71 -21.59
CA ASP A 457 -11.71 -8.05 -22.74
C ASP A 457 -12.35 -6.71 -23.11
N GLY A 458 -13.50 -6.37 -22.49
CA GLY A 458 -14.28 -5.17 -22.83
C GLY A 458 -15.08 -5.27 -24.14
N GLU A 459 -15.16 -6.43 -24.78
CA GLU A 459 -15.97 -6.63 -26.00
C GLU A 459 -17.46 -6.75 -25.69
N SER A 460 -17.80 -7.29 -24.51
CA SER A 460 -19.17 -7.41 -24.05
C SER A 460 -19.69 -6.08 -23.49
N ALA A 461 -20.97 -5.77 -23.74
CA ALA A 461 -21.59 -4.59 -23.10
C ALA A 461 -21.65 -4.76 -21.57
N PRO A 462 -21.44 -3.70 -20.80
CA PRO A 462 -21.59 -3.74 -19.35
C PRO A 462 -23.05 -3.97 -18.97
N ILE A 463 -23.27 -4.72 -17.91
CA ILE A 463 -24.62 -4.99 -17.35
C ILE A 463 -25.15 -3.84 -16.49
N ALA A 464 -24.30 -2.98 -16.00
CA ALA A 464 -24.61 -1.74 -15.30
C ALA A 464 -23.43 -0.78 -15.34
N THR A 465 -23.73 0.52 -15.20
CA THR A 465 -22.71 1.57 -15.14
C THR A 465 -22.98 2.53 -13.99
N GLU A 466 -21.91 3.15 -13.49
CA GLU A 466 -21.99 4.23 -12.51
C GLU A 466 -21.11 5.40 -12.97
N LEU A 467 -21.59 6.61 -12.77
CA LEU A 467 -20.87 7.85 -13.04
C LEU A 467 -20.98 8.81 -11.87
N PHE A 468 -19.86 9.32 -11.38
CA PHE A 468 -19.79 10.30 -10.31
C PHE A 468 -18.95 11.50 -10.72
N ASP A 469 -19.39 12.70 -10.34
CA ASP A 469 -18.71 13.98 -10.62
C ASP A 469 -18.24 14.62 -9.31
N TYR A 470 -16.97 14.51 -8.99
CA TYR A 470 -16.40 15.01 -7.72
C TYR A 470 -16.42 16.54 -7.56
N LYS A 471 -16.64 17.29 -8.66
CA LYS A 471 -16.85 18.74 -8.58
C LYS A 471 -18.22 19.08 -8.04
N LEU A 472 -19.23 18.26 -8.34
CA LEU A 472 -20.63 18.47 -7.93
C LEU A 472 -20.97 17.66 -6.66
N ASP A 473 -20.48 16.43 -6.58
CA ASP A 473 -20.78 15.46 -5.53
C ASP A 473 -19.51 14.70 -5.10
N PRO A 474 -18.68 15.30 -4.24
CA PRO A 474 -17.45 14.67 -3.77
C PRO A 474 -17.69 13.47 -2.84
N GLN A 475 -18.93 13.18 -2.46
CA GLN A 475 -19.31 12.06 -1.61
C GLN A 475 -19.97 10.90 -2.37
N GLU A 476 -20.06 10.98 -3.70
CA GLU A 476 -20.61 9.92 -4.54
C GLU A 476 -22.04 9.50 -4.12
N THR A 477 -22.88 10.48 -3.79
CA THR A 477 -24.22 10.23 -3.21
C THR A 477 -25.24 9.77 -4.25
N ARG A 478 -24.97 10.02 -5.53
CA ARG A 478 -25.87 9.70 -6.65
C ARG A 478 -25.09 9.24 -7.88
N ASN A 479 -25.46 8.10 -8.40
CA ASN A 479 -25.06 7.65 -9.74
C ASN A 479 -25.73 8.52 -10.82
N LEU A 480 -24.93 9.14 -11.68
CA LEU A 480 -25.33 10.04 -12.79
C LEU A 480 -25.41 9.32 -14.12
N SER A 481 -25.02 8.03 -14.20
CA SER A 481 -25.05 7.23 -15.42
C SER A 481 -26.46 7.20 -16.02
N GLY A 482 -26.54 7.24 -17.35
CA GLY A 482 -27.78 7.26 -18.12
C GLY A 482 -28.55 8.60 -18.06
N THR A 483 -27.99 9.64 -17.41
CA THR A 483 -28.64 10.95 -17.40
C THR A 483 -28.26 11.77 -18.63
N LYS A 484 -29.23 12.40 -19.30
CA LYS A 484 -29.02 13.18 -20.54
C LYS A 484 -27.92 14.25 -20.40
N GLN A 485 -27.81 14.88 -19.23
CA GLN A 485 -26.82 15.93 -18.97
C GLN A 485 -25.37 15.44 -19.10
N PHE A 486 -25.11 14.18 -18.77
CA PHE A 486 -23.76 13.61 -18.71
C PHE A 486 -23.48 12.60 -19.82
N SER A 487 -24.37 12.42 -20.82
CA SER A 487 -24.22 11.40 -21.88
C SER A 487 -22.90 11.48 -22.61
N LEU A 488 -22.44 12.66 -23.04
CA LEU A 488 -21.17 12.84 -23.73
C LEU A 488 -19.94 12.53 -22.85
N VAL A 489 -20.03 12.84 -21.56
CA VAL A 489 -18.97 12.48 -20.60
C VAL A 489 -18.92 10.97 -20.40
N GLU A 490 -20.06 10.35 -20.21
CA GLU A 490 -20.19 8.90 -20.04
C GLU A 490 -19.69 8.14 -21.27
N GLU A 491 -20.10 8.55 -22.47
CA GLU A 491 -19.62 7.98 -23.74
C GLU A 491 -18.09 8.06 -23.87
N SER A 492 -17.52 9.23 -23.55
CA SER A 492 -16.06 9.43 -23.59
C SER A 492 -15.31 8.53 -22.60
N LEU A 493 -15.80 8.41 -21.35
CA LEU A 493 -15.16 7.60 -20.32
C LEU A 493 -15.34 6.10 -20.57
N SER A 494 -16.51 5.68 -21.09
CA SER A 494 -16.77 4.31 -21.54
C SER A 494 -15.79 3.90 -22.63
N ALA A 495 -15.65 4.71 -23.68
CA ALA A 495 -14.72 4.43 -24.79
C ALA A 495 -13.27 4.30 -24.31
N LYS A 496 -12.84 5.17 -23.37
CA LYS A 496 -11.50 5.09 -22.76
C LYS A 496 -11.30 3.80 -21.95
N LEU A 497 -12.30 3.40 -21.17
CA LEU A 497 -12.23 2.17 -20.39
C LEU A 497 -12.24 0.93 -21.30
N GLU A 498 -13.07 0.89 -22.32
CA GLU A 498 -13.11 -0.20 -23.31
C GLU A 498 -11.79 -0.36 -24.04
N ASP A 499 -11.22 0.74 -24.55
CA ASP A 499 -9.89 0.74 -25.19
C ASP A 499 -8.78 0.28 -24.22
N PHE A 500 -8.86 0.72 -22.97
CA PHE A 500 -7.94 0.24 -21.92
C PHE A 500 -8.07 -1.27 -21.69
N LEU A 501 -9.29 -1.80 -21.55
CA LEU A 501 -9.52 -3.23 -21.30
C LEU A 501 -9.05 -4.10 -22.47
N LYS A 502 -9.30 -3.68 -23.71
CA LYS A 502 -8.82 -4.37 -24.92
C LYS A 502 -7.29 -4.49 -24.95
N ARG A 503 -6.58 -3.42 -24.57
CA ARG A 503 -5.10 -3.43 -24.53
C ARG A 503 -4.52 -4.31 -23.44
N GLN A 504 -5.26 -4.60 -22.37
CA GLN A 504 -4.78 -5.49 -21.29
C GLN A 504 -4.78 -6.98 -21.70
N HIS A 505 -5.48 -7.35 -22.75
CA HIS A 505 -5.64 -8.72 -23.24
C HIS A 505 -4.81 -9.03 -24.50
N LEU A 506 -4.03 -8.05 -25.01
CA LEU A 506 -3.06 -8.22 -26.08
C LEU A 506 -1.68 -8.56 -25.52
#